data_3edfa63ace7d54ee8792a6aea873f218
#
_entry.id   3edfa63ace7d54ee8792a6aea873f218
#
_cell.length_a   1.000
_cell.length_b   1.000
_cell.length_c   1.000
_cell.angle_alpha   90.00
_cell.angle_beta   90.00
_cell.angle_gamma   90.00
#
_symmetry.space_group_name_H-M   'P 1'
#
loop_
_entity.id
_entity.type
_entity.pdbx_description
1 polymer ?
#
loop_
_entity_poly.entity_id
_entity_poly.type
_entity_poly.pdbx_seq_one_letter_code
_entity_poly.pdbx_strand_id
1 'polypeptide(L)'
;MSTKERLDVALVARGLAETRAKAQASIMSGIVYVNGQKVDKAGTPVAADAVLEVRGHTLRYVSRGGLKLEKAMAAFPITLTDCICADIGASTGGFTDCMLQNGAKKVYAVDVGYGQLDWKLRSDERVVCMERTNARYLTHEQIPDELDFASVDVSFISLKLILPALAGLLKPDGHAVCLVKPQFEAGREKVGKKGVVRDPAVHLEMLEHFLEHAKESRFTVLGLTYSPIRGPEGNIEYLGYLSRAEEEPPVHDLKALVEASHAALEEKKGENDA
;
A
#
# COMPACT_ATOMS: atom_id res chain seq x y z
N MET A 1 -36.42 -24.43 -13.98
CA MET A 1 -35.42 -24.13 -12.93
C MET A 1 -34.36 -23.27 -13.58
N SER A 2 -34.18 -22.01 -13.13
CA SER A 2 -33.12 -21.14 -13.67
C SER A 2 -31.77 -21.76 -13.35
N THR A 3 -30.98 -22.08 -14.36
CA THR A 3 -29.62 -22.59 -14.22
C THR A 3 -28.76 -21.49 -13.56
N LYS A 4 -28.29 -21.78 -12.37
CA LYS A 4 -27.36 -20.89 -11.67
C LYS A 4 -25.95 -21.16 -12.16
N GLU A 5 -25.18 -20.11 -12.44
CA GLU A 5 -23.76 -20.17 -12.80
C GLU A 5 -22.91 -19.42 -11.78
N ARG A 6 -21.61 -19.67 -11.76
CA ARG A 6 -20.69 -18.95 -10.86
C ARG A 6 -20.52 -17.51 -11.32
N LEU A 7 -20.45 -16.56 -10.41
CA LEU A 7 -20.31 -15.14 -10.70
C LEU A 7 -19.06 -14.82 -11.54
N ASP A 8 -17.92 -15.46 -11.25
CA ASP A 8 -16.68 -15.26 -12.01
C ASP A 8 -16.80 -15.74 -13.48
N VAL A 9 -17.60 -16.76 -13.73
CA VAL A 9 -17.90 -17.26 -15.07
C VAL A 9 -18.92 -16.36 -15.77
N ALA A 10 -19.97 -15.97 -15.05
CA ALA A 10 -21.00 -15.08 -15.58
C ALA A 10 -20.47 -13.72 -16.05
N LEU A 11 -19.53 -13.13 -15.30
CA LEU A 11 -18.90 -11.86 -15.67
C LEU A 11 -18.14 -11.97 -17.01
N VAL A 12 -17.41 -13.06 -17.23
CA VAL A 12 -16.70 -13.27 -18.51
C VAL A 12 -17.69 -13.54 -19.64
N ALA A 13 -18.68 -14.41 -19.41
CA ALA A 13 -19.68 -14.76 -20.42
C ALA A 13 -20.48 -13.54 -20.90
N ARG A 14 -20.68 -12.53 -20.03
CA ARG A 14 -21.41 -11.29 -20.35
C ARG A 14 -20.51 -10.14 -20.77
N GLY A 15 -19.21 -10.37 -21.00
CA GLY A 15 -18.26 -9.36 -21.47
C GLY A 15 -17.91 -8.29 -20.42
N LEU A 16 -18.24 -8.51 -19.15
CA LEU A 16 -17.95 -7.61 -18.03
C LEU A 16 -16.52 -7.79 -17.46
N ALA A 17 -15.85 -8.86 -17.87
CA ALA A 17 -14.43 -9.10 -17.61
C ALA A 17 -13.80 -9.86 -18.79
N GLU A 18 -12.57 -9.51 -19.13
CA GLU A 18 -11.86 -10.16 -20.24
C GLU A 18 -11.46 -11.61 -19.96
N THR A 19 -11.12 -11.91 -18.70
CA THR A 19 -10.70 -13.24 -18.25
C THR A 19 -11.31 -13.55 -16.89
N ARG A 20 -11.37 -14.86 -16.58
CA ARG A 20 -11.87 -15.31 -15.29
C ARG A 20 -10.99 -14.80 -14.11
N ALA A 21 -9.69 -14.68 -14.30
CA ALA A 21 -8.79 -14.11 -13.31
C ALA A 21 -9.13 -12.62 -13.04
N LYS A 22 -9.38 -11.82 -14.10
CA LYS A 22 -9.82 -10.43 -13.96
C LYS A 22 -11.20 -10.33 -13.30
N ALA A 23 -12.12 -11.23 -13.63
CA ALA A 23 -13.42 -11.30 -12.97
C ALA A 23 -13.28 -11.56 -11.46
N GLN A 24 -12.45 -12.52 -11.07
CA GLN A 24 -12.18 -12.82 -9.66
C GLN A 24 -11.55 -11.63 -8.94
N ALA A 25 -10.57 -10.96 -9.55
CA ALA A 25 -9.96 -9.75 -9.00
C ALA A 25 -10.99 -8.63 -8.78
N SER A 26 -11.87 -8.39 -9.75
CA SER A 26 -12.96 -7.40 -9.64
C SER A 26 -13.93 -7.73 -8.51
N ILE A 27 -14.30 -9.01 -8.36
CA ILE A 27 -15.20 -9.47 -7.28
C ILE A 27 -14.52 -9.27 -5.92
N MET A 28 -13.28 -9.71 -5.78
CA MET A 28 -12.53 -9.60 -4.52
C MET A 28 -12.21 -8.14 -4.15
N SER A 29 -12.07 -7.25 -5.14
CA SER A 29 -11.93 -5.80 -4.90
C SER A 29 -13.26 -5.12 -4.49
N GLY A 30 -14.36 -5.86 -4.57
CA GLY A 30 -15.68 -5.40 -4.12
C GLY A 30 -16.31 -4.36 -5.03
N ILE A 31 -15.99 -4.36 -6.33
CA ILE A 31 -16.60 -3.50 -7.35
C ILE A 31 -17.71 -4.19 -8.14
N VAL A 32 -18.01 -5.47 -7.84
CA VAL A 32 -19.05 -6.24 -8.51
C VAL A 32 -20.35 -6.24 -7.70
N TYR A 33 -21.44 -5.95 -8.38
CA TYR A 33 -22.79 -5.91 -7.83
C TYR A 33 -23.70 -6.90 -8.58
N VAL A 34 -24.51 -7.63 -7.83
CA VAL A 34 -25.53 -8.55 -8.34
C VAL A 34 -26.88 -8.04 -7.87
N ASN A 35 -27.76 -7.66 -8.80
CA ASN A 35 -29.05 -7.04 -8.49
C ASN A 35 -28.94 -5.86 -7.50
N GLY A 36 -27.90 -5.00 -7.71
CA GLY A 36 -27.63 -3.84 -6.87
C GLY A 36 -26.94 -4.14 -5.54
N GLN A 37 -26.72 -5.40 -5.17
CA GLN A 37 -26.00 -5.79 -3.95
C GLN A 37 -24.55 -6.14 -4.24
N LYS A 38 -23.63 -5.59 -3.45
CA LYS A 38 -22.19 -5.88 -3.54
C LYS A 38 -21.93 -7.35 -3.21
N VAL A 39 -21.10 -8.00 -4.05
CA VAL A 39 -20.67 -9.39 -3.86
C VAL A 39 -19.15 -9.49 -3.93
N ASP A 40 -18.53 -10.15 -2.95
CA ASP A 40 -17.07 -10.28 -2.78
C ASP A 40 -16.55 -11.72 -2.96
N LYS A 41 -17.45 -12.68 -3.21
CA LYS A 41 -17.09 -14.09 -3.40
C LYS A 41 -17.26 -14.54 -4.84
N ALA A 42 -16.16 -14.85 -5.52
CA ALA A 42 -16.12 -15.25 -6.93
C ALA A 42 -16.97 -16.49 -7.26
N GLY A 43 -17.12 -17.40 -6.30
CA GLY A 43 -17.92 -18.61 -6.45
C GLY A 43 -19.41 -18.42 -6.21
N THR A 44 -19.92 -17.22 -5.92
CA THR A 44 -21.34 -16.94 -5.66
C THR A 44 -22.18 -17.42 -6.85
N PRO A 45 -23.21 -18.26 -6.62
CA PRO A 45 -24.11 -18.69 -7.69
C PRO A 45 -25.08 -17.57 -8.04
N VAL A 46 -25.10 -17.17 -9.32
CA VAL A 46 -25.99 -16.13 -9.86
C VAL A 46 -26.99 -16.73 -10.86
N ALA A 47 -28.19 -16.20 -10.90
CA ALA A 47 -29.20 -16.62 -11.86
C ALA A 47 -28.87 -16.06 -13.27
N ALA A 48 -29.35 -16.73 -14.32
CA ALA A 48 -29.07 -16.32 -15.70
C ALA A 48 -29.64 -14.92 -16.03
N ASP A 49 -30.69 -14.50 -15.37
CA ASP A 49 -31.35 -13.20 -15.48
C ASP A 49 -30.91 -12.15 -14.45
N ALA A 50 -29.93 -12.47 -13.58
CA ALA A 50 -29.40 -11.51 -12.59
C ALA A 50 -28.74 -10.33 -13.29
N VAL A 51 -29.02 -9.12 -12.82
CA VAL A 51 -28.33 -7.90 -13.28
C VAL A 51 -26.93 -7.89 -12.66
N LEU A 52 -25.90 -7.95 -13.49
CA LEU A 52 -24.51 -7.85 -13.07
C LEU A 52 -23.95 -6.49 -13.45
N GLU A 53 -23.34 -5.83 -12.49
CA GLU A 53 -22.70 -4.54 -12.70
C GLU A 53 -21.28 -4.59 -12.14
N VAL A 54 -20.32 -3.99 -12.87
CA VAL A 54 -18.98 -3.70 -12.38
C VAL A 54 -18.92 -2.19 -12.20
N ARG A 55 -18.95 -1.73 -10.94
CA ARG A 55 -18.95 -0.31 -10.59
C ARG A 55 -17.51 0.11 -10.25
N GLY A 56 -16.86 0.82 -11.15
CA GLY A 56 -15.47 1.24 -11.03
C GLY A 56 -14.54 0.53 -12.01
N HIS A 57 -13.28 0.90 -11.97
CA HIS A 57 -12.25 0.26 -12.79
C HIS A 57 -11.65 -0.93 -12.05
N THR A 58 -11.27 -1.98 -12.80
CA THR A 58 -10.38 -3.02 -12.28
C THR A 58 -9.17 -2.38 -11.63
N LEU A 59 -8.73 -2.88 -10.47
CA LEU A 59 -7.52 -2.38 -9.83
C LEU A 59 -6.37 -2.39 -10.84
N ARG A 60 -5.71 -1.25 -10.99
CA ARG A 60 -4.54 -1.09 -11.86
C ARG A 60 -3.39 -2.00 -11.40
N TYR A 61 -3.32 -2.26 -10.11
CA TYR A 61 -2.30 -3.05 -9.44
C TYR A 61 -2.90 -4.33 -8.85
N VAL A 62 -2.07 -5.32 -8.52
CA VAL A 62 -2.49 -6.60 -7.91
C VAL A 62 -3.23 -6.41 -6.59
N SER A 63 -3.08 -5.25 -5.93
CA SER A 63 -3.86 -4.88 -4.75
C SER A 63 -4.02 -3.36 -4.63
N ARG A 64 -4.95 -2.91 -3.75
CA ARG A 64 -5.16 -1.49 -3.43
C ARG A 64 -3.91 -0.79 -2.87
N GLY A 65 -2.94 -1.56 -2.36
CA GLY A 65 -1.66 -1.03 -1.88
C GLY A 65 -0.95 -0.18 -2.94
N GLY A 66 -0.98 -0.59 -4.21
CA GLY A 66 -0.36 0.16 -5.30
C GLY A 66 -0.85 1.60 -5.45
N LEU A 67 -2.12 1.87 -5.11
CA LEU A 67 -2.67 3.23 -5.14
C LEU A 67 -2.00 4.18 -4.12
N LYS A 68 -1.44 3.64 -3.03
CA LYS A 68 -0.71 4.43 -2.04
C LYS A 68 0.62 4.92 -2.61
N LEU A 69 1.38 4.03 -3.26
CA LEU A 69 2.64 4.42 -3.90
C LEU A 69 2.40 5.32 -5.11
N GLU A 70 1.37 5.05 -5.91
CA GLU A 70 0.94 5.94 -7.01
C GLU A 70 0.65 7.36 -6.50
N LYS A 71 -0.03 7.49 -5.35
CA LYS A 71 -0.28 8.80 -4.71
C LYS A 71 1.03 9.48 -4.28
N ALA A 72 1.99 8.73 -3.73
CA ALA A 72 3.30 9.28 -3.37
C ALA A 72 4.04 9.78 -4.61
N MET A 73 4.05 9.00 -5.70
CA MET A 73 4.68 9.39 -6.97
C MET A 73 4.01 10.61 -7.63
N ALA A 74 2.70 10.79 -7.43
CA ALA A 74 2.01 11.99 -7.89
C ALA A 74 2.30 13.23 -7.02
N ALA A 75 2.64 13.04 -5.75
CA ALA A 75 2.89 14.12 -4.80
C ALA A 75 4.37 14.53 -4.70
N PHE A 76 5.30 13.62 -5.01
CA PHE A 76 6.73 13.79 -4.83
C PHE A 76 7.50 13.50 -6.11
N PRO A 77 8.72 14.04 -6.31
CA PRO A 77 9.52 13.85 -7.52
C PRO A 77 10.20 12.46 -7.54
N ILE A 78 9.41 11.40 -7.56
CA ILE A 78 9.88 10.02 -7.56
C ILE A 78 9.96 9.50 -9.00
N THR A 79 11.14 9.04 -9.40
CA THR A 79 11.39 8.36 -10.68
C THR A 79 11.93 6.97 -10.39
N LEU A 80 11.32 5.95 -10.98
CA LEU A 80 11.68 4.54 -10.73
C LEU A 80 12.29 3.84 -11.96
N THR A 81 12.41 4.54 -13.08
CA THR A 81 12.99 3.98 -14.31
C THR A 81 14.42 3.52 -14.05
N ASP A 82 14.69 2.26 -14.39
CA ASP A 82 15.97 1.56 -14.21
C ASP A 82 16.45 1.43 -12.75
N CYS A 83 15.62 1.78 -11.76
CA CYS A 83 15.95 1.68 -10.35
C CYS A 83 15.96 0.23 -9.83
N ILE A 84 16.88 -0.04 -8.92
CA ILE A 84 16.85 -1.22 -8.05
C ILE A 84 16.11 -0.84 -6.77
N CYS A 85 14.99 -1.52 -6.51
CA CYS A 85 14.06 -1.15 -5.46
C CYS A 85 13.89 -2.27 -4.41
N ALA A 86 13.41 -1.89 -3.22
CA ALA A 86 12.86 -2.83 -2.24
C ALA A 86 11.44 -2.45 -1.85
N ASP A 87 10.57 -3.46 -1.71
CA ASP A 87 9.22 -3.35 -1.16
C ASP A 87 9.21 -4.05 0.20
N ILE A 88 9.27 -3.27 1.26
CA ILE A 88 9.33 -3.76 2.64
C ILE A 88 7.93 -3.87 3.22
N GLY A 89 7.48 -5.12 3.44
CA GLY A 89 6.09 -5.44 3.75
C GLY A 89 5.27 -5.64 2.47
N ALA A 90 5.83 -6.39 1.51
CA ALA A 90 5.27 -6.53 0.17
C ALA A 90 3.85 -7.14 0.15
N SER A 91 3.52 -8.04 1.08
CA SER A 91 2.22 -8.72 1.16
C SER A 91 1.80 -9.30 -0.20
N THR A 92 0.68 -8.85 -0.78
CA THR A 92 0.23 -9.26 -2.11
C THR A 92 1.01 -8.63 -3.26
N GLY A 93 1.88 -7.64 -3.00
CA GLY A 93 2.75 -7.02 -4.00
C GLY A 93 2.19 -5.77 -4.66
N GLY A 94 1.28 -5.04 -4.01
CA GLY A 94 0.71 -3.82 -4.59
C GLY A 94 1.74 -2.75 -4.90
N PHE A 95 2.69 -2.51 -4.00
CA PHE A 95 3.79 -1.56 -4.21
C PHE A 95 4.80 -2.11 -5.22
N THR A 96 5.15 -3.39 -5.13
CA THR A 96 5.99 -4.09 -6.11
C THR A 96 5.45 -3.92 -7.53
N ASP A 97 4.16 -4.20 -7.77
CA ASP A 97 3.52 -4.05 -9.08
C ASP A 97 3.53 -2.59 -9.56
N CYS A 98 3.30 -1.63 -8.64
CA CYS A 98 3.41 -0.21 -8.94
C CYS A 98 4.84 0.17 -9.38
N MET A 99 5.87 -0.29 -8.69
CA MET A 99 7.27 -0.03 -9.07
C MET A 99 7.59 -0.59 -10.45
N LEU A 100 7.21 -1.85 -10.71
CA LEU A 100 7.47 -2.49 -12.01
C LEU A 100 6.77 -1.80 -13.17
N GLN A 101 5.51 -1.35 -12.98
CA GLN A 101 4.76 -0.60 -13.99
C GLN A 101 5.36 0.80 -14.24
N ASN A 102 6.12 1.35 -13.29
CA ASN A 102 6.83 2.61 -13.43
C ASN A 102 8.32 2.45 -13.77
N GLY A 103 8.72 1.29 -14.30
CA GLY A 103 10.01 1.07 -14.93
C GLY A 103 11.13 0.59 -13.99
N ALA A 104 10.82 0.12 -12.78
CA ALA A 104 11.84 -0.46 -11.91
C ALA A 104 12.52 -1.65 -12.60
N LYS A 105 13.86 -1.65 -12.56
CA LYS A 105 14.70 -2.69 -13.14
C LYS A 105 14.65 -3.97 -12.32
N LYS A 106 14.58 -3.84 -11.00
CA LYS A 106 14.57 -4.96 -10.06
C LYS A 106 13.85 -4.55 -8.77
N VAL A 107 13.07 -5.45 -8.19
CA VAL A 107 12.38 -5.21 -6.92
C VAL A 107 12.59 -6.40 -5.97
N TYR A 108 13.15 -6.13 -4.81
CA TYR A 108 13.20 -7.06 -3.68
C TYR A 108 11.88 -6.98 -2.91
N ALA A 109 11.00 -7.96 -3.06
CA ALA A 109 9.72 -8.03 -2.38
C ALA A 109 9.88 -8.77 -1.05
N VAL A 110 10.02 -8.03 0.04
CA VAL A 110 10.34 -8.53 1.38
C VAL A 110 9.09 -8.60 2.24
N ASP A 111 8.81 -9.77 2.82
CA ASP A 111 7.70 -9.95 3.77
C ASP A 111 8.02 -11.02 4.82
N VAL A 112 7.49 -10.84 6.05
CA VAL A 112 7.57 -11.87 7.11
C VAL A 112 6.62 -13.04 6.85
N GLY A 113 5.55 -12.82 6.07
CA GLY A 113 4.57 -13.80 5.65
C GLY A 113 5.12 -14.80 4.63
N TYR A 114 4.26 -15.71 4.21
CA TYR A 114 4.58 -16.73 3.22
C TYR A 114 3.40 -16.98 2.28
N GLY A 115 3.68 -17.11 0.97
CA GLY A 115 2.66 -17.43 -0.02
C GLY A 115 1.68 -16.33 -0.32
N GLN A 116 1.98 -15.07 0.06
CA GLN A 116 1.08 -13.93 -0.12
C GLN A 116 1.30 -13.19 -1.44
N LEU A 117 2.55 -13.13 -1.92
CA LEU A 117 2.89 -12.40 -3.14
C LEU A 117 2.13 -12.98 -4.33
N ASP A 118 1.48 -12.11 -5.10
CA ASP A 118 0.71 -12.50 -6.29
C ASP A 118 1.58 -13.29 -7.27
N TRP A 119 0.99 -14.34 -7.88
CA TRP A 119 1.72 -15.26 -8.78
C TRP A 119 2.35 -14.54 -9.98
N LYS A 120 1.69 -13.52 -10.52
CA LYS A 120 2.21 -12.69 -11.60
C LYS A 120 3.55 -12.05 -11.23
N LEU A 121 3.66 -11.55 -9.99
CA LEU A 121 4.88 -10.91 -9.50
C LEU A 121 5.94 -11.95 -9.12
N ARG A 122 5.53 -13.04 -8.52
CA ARG A 122 6.42 -14.14 -8.17
C ARG A 122 7.11 -14.77 -9.39
N SER A 123 6.47 -14.75 -10.55
CA SER A 123 7.00 -15.25 -11.82
C SER A 123 7.70 -14.21 -12.68
N ASP A 124 7.71 -12.94 -12.28
CA ASP A 124 8.42 -11.87 -12.99
C ASP A 124 9.92 -11.92 -12.65
N GLU A 125 10.77 -12.04 -13.65
CA GLU A 125 12.23 -12.15 -13.50
C GLU A 125 12.89 -10.94 -12.81
N ARG A 126 12.20 -9.79 -12.79
CA ARG A 126 12.64 -8.58 -12.12
C ARG A 126 12.36 -8.61 -10.62
N VAL A 127 11.59 -9.57 -10.12
CA VAL A 127 11.20 -9.66 -8.71
C VAL A 127 11.99 -10.73 -7.98
N VAL A 128 12.64 -10.31 -6.89
CA VAL A 128 13.25 -11.22 -5.94
C VAL A 128 12.29 -11.41 -4.76
N CYS A 129 11.61 -12.54 -4.70
CA CYS A 129 10.67 -12.85 -3.64
C CYS A 129 11.40 -13.28 -2.36
N MET A 130 11.31 -12.45 -1.30
CA MET A 130 11.96 -12.65 0.00
C MET A 130 10.92 -12.81 1.10
N GLU A 131 10.21 -13.92 1.09
CA GLU A 131 9.25 -14.30 2.14
C GLU A 131 9.93 -14.83 3.39
N ARG A 132 9.20 -14.86 4.53
CA ARG A 132 9.71 -15.26 5.87
C ARG A 132 10.96 -14.45 6.28
N THR A 133 11.06 -13.22 5.81
CA THR A 133 12.20 -12.35 6.02
C THR A 133 11.81 -11.17 6.91
N ASN A 134 12.50 -11.03 8.04
CA ASN A 134 12.26 -9.91 8.95
C ASN A 134 13.10 -8.69 8.51
N ALA A 135 12.44 -7.66 8.03
CA ALA A 135 13.06 -6.46 7.50
C ALA A 135 13.92 -5.70 8.52
N ARG A 136 13.68 -5.87 9.82
CA ARG A 136 14.49 -5.26 10.89
C ARG A 136 15.96 -5.67 10.85
N TYR A 137 16.26 -6.85 10.30
CA TYR A 137 17.60 -7.43 10.30
C TYR A 137 18.20 -7.57 8.91
N LEU A 138 17.65 -6.87 7.92
CA LEU A 138 18.17 -6.89 6.56
C LEU A 138 19.56 -6.26 6.49
N THR A 139 20.42 -6.91 5.73
CA THR A 139 21.79 -6.45 5.43
C THR A 139 22.11 -6.75 3.97
N HIS A 140 23.28 -6.32 3.50
CA HIS A 140 23.79 -6.65 2.17
C HIS A 140 24.08 -8.14 1.95
N GLU A 141 24.03 -8.96 2.99
CA GLU A 141 24.07 -10.44 2.82
C GLU A 141 22.82 -10.99 2.15
N GLN A 142 21.63 -10.38 2.44
CA GLN A 142 20.37 -10.79 1.85
C GLN A 142 20.02 -9.94 0.61
N ILE A 143 20.37 -8.64 0.63
CA ILE A 143 20.16 -7.71 -0.50
C ILE A 143 21.55 -7.19 -0.91
N PRO A 144 22.23 -7.87 -1.86
CA PRO A 144 23.58 -7.50 -2.24
C PRO A 144 23.68 -6.22 -3.07
N ASP A 145 22.59 -5.79 -3.69
CA ASP A 145 22.56 -4.54 -4.45
C ASP A 145 22.38 -3.33 -3.51
N GLU A 146 23.00 -2.21 -3.85
CA GLU A 146 22.63 -0.92 -3.29
C GLU A 146 21.30 -0.45 -3.91
N LEU A 147 20.37 -0.04 -3.07
CA LEU A 147 19.02 0.34 -3.50
C LEU A 147 18.96 1.80 -3.90
N ASP A 148 18.31 2.09 -5.04
CA ASP A 148 17.98 3.45 -5.46
C ASP A 148 16.73 3.96 -4.71
N PHE A 149 15.76 3.04 -4.47
CA PHE A 149 14.49 3.38 -3.87
C PHE A 149 13.96 2.25 -2.99
N ALA A 150 13.24 2.61 -1.94
CA ALA A 150 12.49 1.64 -1.16
C ALA A 150 11.09 2.14 -0.78
N SER A 151 10.12 1.23 -0.72
CA SER A 151 8.84 1.46 -0.05
C SER A 151 8.75 0.66 1.23
N VAL A 152 8.04 1.20 2.23
CA VAL A 152 7.83 0.55 3.53
C VAL A 152 6.35 0.60 3.89
N ASP A 153 5.67 -0.56 3.87
CA ASP A 153 4.28 -0.74 4.28
C ASP A 153 4.17 -1.90 5.29
N VAL A 154 4.79 -1.75 6.45
CA VAL A 154 4.83 -2.77 7.50
C VAL A 154 3.65 -2.64 8.47
N SER A 155 3.29 -3.76 9.14
CA SER A 155 2.24 -3.81 10.14
C SER A 155 2.76 -4.42 11.45
N PHE A 156 2.18 -4.00 12.59
CA PHE A 156 2.50 -4.50 13.93
C PHE A 156 3.93 -4.22 14.40
N ILE A 157 4.62 -3.26 13.78
CA ILE A 157 5.96 -2.82 14.13
C ILE A 157 6.09 -1.31 13.83
N SER A 158 6.83 -0.59 14.68
CA SER A 158 7.14 0.83 14.44
C SER A 158 8.22 0.98 13.37
N LEU A 159 8.10 2.03 12.56
CA LEU A 159 9.10 2.44 11.57
C LEU A 159 10.47 2.72 12.21
N LYS A 160 10.50 3.15 13.47
CA LYS A 160 11.75 3.32 14.25
C LYS A 160 12.66 2.10 14.19
N LEU A 161 12.09 0.89 14.12
CA LEU A 161 12.85 -0.36 14.10
C LEU A 161 13.27 -0.81 12.69
N ILE A 162 12.65 -0.24 11.66
CA ILE A 162 12.89 -0.61 10.25
C ILE A 162 13.87 0.37 9.58
N LEU A 163 13.73 1.66 9.87
CA LEU A 163 14.52 2.72 9.23
C LEU A 163 16.03 2.52 9.34
N PRO A 164 16.62 2.06 10.47
CA PRO A 164 18.07 1.84 10.55
C PRO A 164 18.60 0.79 9.56
N ALA A 165 17.88 -0.33 9.39
CA ALA A 165 18.25 -1.37 8.43
C ALA A 165 18.11 -0.86 7.00
N LEU A 166 17.00 -0.15 6.71
CA LEU A 166 16.76 0.45 5.40
C LEU A 166 17.87 1.46 5.03
N ALA A 167 18.31 2.28 5.98
CA ALA A 167 19.37 3.24 5.78
C ALA A 167 20.69 2.60 5.36
N GLY A 168 20.97 1.37 5.82
CA GLY A 168 22.15 0.61 5.44
C GLY A 168 22.10 -0.01 4.05
N LEU A 169 20.93 -0.09 3.43
CA LEU A 169 20.71 -0.72 2.13
C LEU A 169 20.56 0.29 0.99
N LEU A 170 20.14 1.51 1.30
CA LEU A 170 19.97 2.58 0.32
C LEU A 170 21.30 3.24 -0.03
N LYS A 171 21.46 3.61 -1.30
CA LYS A 171 22.53 4.48 -1.77
C LYS A 171 22.57 5.79 -0.97
N PRO A 172 23.72 6.51 -0.95
CA PRO A 172 23.82 7.81 -0.28
C PRO A 172 22.81 8.86 -0.78
N ASP A 173 22.39 8.75 -2.04
CA ASP A 173 21.38 9.59 -2.69
C ASP A 173 20.04 8.84 -2.89
N GLY A 174 19.90 7.68 -2.27
CA GLY A 174 18.70 6.85 -2.36
C GLY A 174 17.53 7.44 -1.61
N HIS A 175 16.31 7.07 -2.05
CA HIS A 175 15.07 7.60 -1.50
C HIS A 175 14.15 6.49 -0.98
N ALA A 176 13.23 6.87 -0.10
CA ALA A 176 12.21 5.93 0.38
C ALA A 176 10.83 6.59 0.51
N VAL A 177 9.79 5.77 0.40
CA VAL A 177 8.43 6.14 0.81
C VAL A 177 8.00 5.22 1.95
N CYS A 178 7.68 5.80 3.09
CA CYS A 178 7.22 5.06 4.27
C CYS A 178 5.74 5.34 4.53
N LEU A 179 4.96 4.29 4.74
CA LEU A 179 3.59 4.40 5.22
C LEU A 179 3.59 4.51 6.74
N VAL A 180 3.26 5.70 7.25
CA VAL A 180 3.12 5.97 8.68
C VAL A 180 1.72 5.58 9.11
N LYS A 181 1.64 4.58 9.98
CA LYS A 181 0.38 4.00 10.47
C LYS A 181 0.19 4.34 11.94
N PRO A 182 -0.66 5.31 12.29
CA PRO A 182 -0.83 5.74 13.67
C PRO A 182 -1.09 4.61 14.67
N GLN A 183 -1.83 3.59 14.26
CA GLN A 183 -2.16 2.43 15.10
C GLN A 183 -0.95 1.56 15.49
N PHE A 184 0.18 1.68 14.79
CA PHE A 184 1.42 0.93 15.10
C PHE A 184 2.53 1.82 15.66
N GLU A 185 2.35 3.14 15.60
CA GLU A 185 3.28 4.12 16.15
C GLU A 185 2.81 4.66 17.52
N ALA A 186 1.50 4.73 17.75
CA ALA A 186 0.92 5.13 19.02
C ALA A 186 1.05 4.02 20.08
N GLY A 187 1.20 4.40 21.35
CA GLY A 187 1.06 3.49 22.45
C GLY A 187 -0.33 2.83 22.49
N ARG A 188 -0.43 1.63 23.05
CA ARG A 188 -1.68 0.85 23.08
C ARG A 188 -2.86 1.61 23.70
N GLU A 189 -2.59 2.51 24.64
CA GLU A 189 -3.56 3.36 25.34
C GLU A 189 -4.24 4.38 24.41
N LYS A 190 -3.60 4.75 23.31
CA LYS A 190 -4.13 5.71 22.30
C LYS A 190 -4.89 5.04 21.15
N VAL A 191 -4.87 3.70 21.11
CA VAL A 191 -5.54 2.93 20.07
C VAL A 191 -6.91 2.49 20.57
N GLY A 192 -7.97 2.88 19.85
CA GLY A 192 -9.35 2.53 20.20
C GLY A 192 -9.65 1.02 20.12
N LYS A 193 -10.79 0.59 20.69
CA LYS A 193 -11.22 -0.83 20.83
C LYS A 193 -11.19 -1.65 19.53
N LYS A 194 -11.26 -1.00 18.36
CA LYS A 194 -11.21 -1.65 17.03
C LYS A 194 -9.86 -1.49 16.33
N GLY A 195 -8.80 -1.12 17.06
CA GLY A 195 -7.49 -0.89 16.45
C GLY A 195 -7.42 0.40 15.62
N VAL A 196 -8.32 1.38 15.86
CA VAL A 196 -8.39 2.62 15.06
C VAL A 196 -8.03 3.82 15.92
N VAL A 197 -7.08 4.61 15.45
CA VAL A 197 -6.73 5.92 15.98
C VAL A 197 -7.60 6.96 15.26
N ARG A 198 -8.36 7.76 16.02
CA ARG A 198 -9.31 8.76 15.49
C ARG A 198 -8.98 10.18 15.89
N ASP A 199 -8.23 10.34 16.99
CA ASP A 199 -7.90 11.65 17.54
C ASP A 199 -6.85 12.34 16.66
N PRO A 200 -7.18 13.51 16.08
CA PRO A 200 -6.22 14.27 15.29
C PRO A 200 -4.94 14.64 16.05
N ALA A 201 -5.03 14.85 17.37
CA ALA A 201 -3.86 15.15 18.19
C ALA A 201 -2.87 13.97 18.25
N VAL A 202 -3.39 12.72 18.26
CA VAL A 202 -2.56 11.52 18.21
C VAL A 202 -1.91 11.38 16.83
N HIS A 203 -2.62 11.71 15.75
CA HIS A 203 -2.05 11.71 14.41
C HIS A 203 -0.90 12.73 14.28
N LEU A 204 -1.10 13.93 14.85
CA LEU A 204 -0.05 14.96 14.87
C LEU A 204 1.20 14.46 15.60
N GLU A 205 1.04 13.96 16.82
CA GLU A 205 2.13 13.41 17.63
C GLU A 205 2.89 12.28 16.89
N MET A 206 2.17 11.39 16.20
CA MET A 206 2.79 10.29 15.45
C MET A 206 3.60 10.80 14.25
N LEU A 207 3.17 11.86 13.59
CA LEU A 207 3.93 12.50 12.52
C LEU A 207 5.19 13.20 13.07
N GLU A 208 5.11 13.85 14.23
CA GLU A 208 6.27 14.41 14.91
C GLU A 208 7.30 13.32 15.26
N HIS A 209 6.86 12.21 15.86
CA HIS A 209 7.73 11.06 16.14
C HIS A 209 8.33 10.47 14.87
N PHE A 210 7.57 10.41 13.77
CA PHE A 210 8.10 9.93 12.50
C PHE A 210 9.26 10.81 11.99
N LEU A 211 9.15 12.13 12.08
CA LEU A 211 10.24 13.05 11.72
C LEU A 211 11.48 12.81 12.58
N GLU A 212 11.31 12.62 13.89
CA GLU A 212 12.39 12.31 14.81
C GLU A 212 13.08 10.98 14.48
N HIS A 213 12.30 9.90 14.29
CA HIS A 213 12.82 8.58 13.95
C HIS A 213 13.55 8.55 12.60
N ALA A 214 13.04 9.31 11.61
CA ALA A 214 13.72 9.47 10.33
C ALA A 214 15.09 10.14 10.51
N LYS A 215 15.14 11.24 11.26
CA LYS A 215 16.38 11.96 11.57
C LYS A 215 17.39 11.08 12.35
N GLU A 216 16.94 10.36 13.39
CA GLU A 216 17.77 9.42 14.14
C GLU A 216 18.39 8.34 13.24
N SER A 217 17.65 7.94 12.19
CA SER A 217 18.08 6.94 11.21
C SER A 217 18.83 7.55 10.01
N ARG A 218 19.23 8.80 10.08
CA ARG A 218 19.97 9.56 9.03
C ARG A 218 19.16 9.69 7.73
N PHE A 219 17.87 9.94 7.84
CA PHE A 219 17.01 10.34 6.74
C PHE A 219 16.56 11.79 6.90
N THR A 220 16.48 12.50 5.78
CA THR A 220 15.76 13.76 5.68
C THR A 220 14.36 13.49 5.13
N VAL A 221 13.31 13.94 5.82
CA VAL A 221 11.94 13.88 5.31
C VAL A 221 11.72 15.06 4.37
N LEU A 222 11.59 14.78 3.07
CA LEU A 222 11.42 15.80 2.02
C LEU A 222 9.94 16.15 1.77
N GLY A 223 9.02 15.27 2.15
CA GLY A 223 7.60 15.52 1.94
C GLY A 223 6.71 14.60 2.74
N LEU A 224 5.51 15.09 3.02
CA LEU A 224 4.46 14.34 3.71
C LEU A 224 3.12 14.51 2.98
N THR A 225 2.36 13.43 2.85
CA THR A 225 0.98 13.45 2.37
C THR A 225 0.20 12.34 3.08
N TYR A 226 -1.10 12.20 2.78
CA TYR A 226 -1.92 11.11 3.32
C TYR A 226 -2.28 10.10 2.23
N SER A 227 -2.50 8.85 2.65
CA SER A 227 -2.93 7.76 1.78
C SER A 227 -4.29 8.08 1.14
N PRO A 228 -4.49 7.78 -0.16
CA PRO A 228 -5.77 8.01 -0.84
C PRO A 228 -6.86 7.04 -0.37
N ILE A 229 -6.48 6.01 0.38
CA ILE A 229 -7.38 4.98 0.92
C ILE A 229 -7.09 4.77 2.41
N ARG A 230 -8.11 4.39 3.16
CA ARG A 230 -7.96 3.97 4.56
C ARG A 230 -7.35 2.57 4.65
N GLY A 231 -6.65 2.31 5.74
CA GLY A 231 -6.23 0.96 6.12
C GLY A 231 -7.42 0.01 6.33
N PRO A 232 -7.17 -1.31 6.45
CA PRO A 232 -8.21 -2.33 6.54
C PRO A 232 -9.25 -2.08 7.63
N GLU A 233 -8.83 -1.60 8.80
CA GLU A 233 -9.70 -1.30 9.95
C GLU A 233 -10.29 0.12 9.90
N GLY A 234 -9.96 0.91 8.87
CA GLY A 234 -10.44 2.27 8.67
C GLY A 234 -9.52 3.37 9.20
N ASN A 235 -8.27 3.05 9.56
CA ASN A 235 -7.26 4.04 9.94
C ASN A 235 -6.91 4.98 8.80
N ILE A 236 -6.71 6.26 9.10
CA ILE A 236 -6.01 7.19 8.23
C ILE A 236 -4.52 6.85 8.31
N GLU A 237 -3.86 6.78 7.18
CA GLU A 237 -2.44 6.48 7.06
C GLU A 237 -1.75 7.61 6.29
N TYR A 238 -0.48 7.87 6.60
CA TYR A 238 0.29 8.94 5.96
C TYR A 238 1.45 8.37 5.16
N LEU A 239 1.91 9.14 4.19
CA LEU A 239 3.03 8.79 3.31
C LEU A 239 4.15 9.82 3.54
N GLY A 240 5.31 9.35 3.99
CA GLY A 240 6.51 10.15 4.13
C GLY A 240 7.50 9.84 3.03
N TYR A 241 8.00 10.87 2.34
CA TYR A 241 9.05 10.78 1.35
C TYR A 241 10.38 11.17 1.98
N LEU A 242 11.34 10.26 1.94
CA LEU A 242 12.61 10.37 2.63
C LEU A 242 13.78 10.34 1.64
N SER A 243 14.84 11.10 1.97
CA SER A 243 16.14 11.07 1.29
C SER A 243 17.22 10.57 2.23
N ARG A 244 18.20 9.84 1.70
CA ARG A 244 19.46 9.50 2.38
C ARG A 244 20.52 10.61 2.25
N ALA A 245 20.35 11.50 1.27
CA ALA A 245 21.25 12.63 1.13
C ALA A 245 21.11 13.59 2.31
N GLU A 246 22.23 14.23 2.69
CA GLU A 246 22.19 15.32 3.65
C GLU A 246 21.62 16.57 2.97
N GLU A 247 20.34 16.80 3.20
CA GLU A 247 19.59 17.93 2.67
C GLU A 247 18.96 18.73 3.80
N GLU A 248 18.70 20.00 3.58
CA GLU A 248 17.95 20.80 4.54
C GLU A 248 16.46 20.41 4.48
N PRO A 249 15.87 19.93 5.61
CA PRO A 249 14.48 19.50 5.60
C PRO A 249 13.55 20.70 5.37
N PRO A 250 12.54 20.56 4.51
CA PRO A 250 11.51 21.58 4.37
C PRO A 250 10.67 21.71 5.65
N VAL A 251 10.04 22.86 5.83
CA VAL A 251 9.09 23.04 6.91
C VAL A 251 7.78 22.31 6.57
N HIS A 252 7.33 21.41 7.43
CA HIS A 252 6.10 20.65 7.27
C HIS A 252 4.97 21.26 8.14
N ASP A 253 3.86 21.65 7.53
CA ASP A 253 2.64 22.00 8.28
C ASP A 253 1.86 20.71 8.60
N LEU A 254 2.25 20.08 9.71
CA LEU A 254 1.66 18.81 10.15
C LEU A 254 0.18 18.97 10.55
N LYS A 255 -0.22 20.15 11.09
CA LYS A 255 -1.61 20.41 11.47
C LYS A 255 -2.51 20.47 10.25
N ALA A 256 -2.11 21.25 9.24
CA ALA A 256 -2.85 21.32 7.99
C ALA A 256 -2.94 19.95 7.29
N LEU A 257 -1.87 19.13 7.34
CA LEU A 257 -1.87 17.77 6.80
C LEU A 257 -2.89 16.88 7.51
N VAL A 258 -2.94 16.92 8.85
CA VAL A 258 -3.89 16.13 9.64
C VAL A 258 -5.32 16.58 9.35
N GLU A 259 -5.60 17.87 9.36
CA GLU A 259 -6.92 18.44 9.04
C GLU A 259 -7.39 18.01 7.64
N ALA A 260 -6.53 18.16 6.63
CA ALA A 260 -6.83 17.76 5.25
C ALA A 260 -7.13 16.25 5.12
N SER A 261 -6.38 15.40 5.82
CA SER A 261 -6.57 13.95 5.80
C SER A 261 -7.91 13.52 6.42
N HIS A 262 -8.30 14.15 7.51
CA HIS A 262 -9.58 13.90 8.16
C HIS A 262 -10.75 14.36 7.28
N ALA A 263 -10.71 15.59 6.75
CA ALA A 263 -11.76 16.13 5.87
C ALA A 263 -11.95 15.26 4.61
N ALA A 264 -10.86 14.97 3.87
CA ALA A 264 -10.94 14.22 2.61
C ALA A 264 -11.42 12.77 2.75
N LEU A 265 -11.19 12.15 3.92
CA LEU A 265 -11.56 10.75 4.15
C LEU A 265 -12.87 10.59 4.93
N GLU A 266 -13.44 11.66 5.50
CA GLU A 266 -14.80 11.68 6.05
C GLU A 266 -15.84 11.83 4.95
N GLU A 267 -15.63 12.70 3.96
CA GLU A 267 -16.51 12.88 2.80
C GLU A 267 -16.73 11.58 2.02
N LYS A 268 -15.67 10.79 1.79
CA LYS A 268 -15.77 9.48 1.10
C LYS A 268 -16.58 8.43 1.85
N LYS A 269 -16.86 8.62 3.13
CA LYS A 269 -17.71 7.72 3.91
C LYS A 269 -19.20 7.97 3.64
N GLY A 270 -19.57 9.21 3.37
CA GLY A 270 -20.95 9.59 3.01
C GLY A 270 -21.37 9.14 1.60
N GLU A 271 -20.42 9.08 0.65
CA GLU A 271 -20.71 8.63 -0.72
C GLU A 271 -20.83 7.10 -0.87
N ASN A 272 -20.24 6.32 0.05
CA ASN A 272 -20.36 4.86 0.02
C ASN A 272 -21.55 4.30 0.83
N ASP A 273 -22.20 5.14 1.65
CA ASP A 273 -23.36 4.78 2.46
C ASP A 273 -24.68 5.35 1.86
N ALA A 274 -24.63 6.06 0.74
CA ALA A 274 -25.76 6.56 -0.05
C ALA A 274 -25.90 5.77 -1.37
#